data_2b00429f1161babb4009e3d9bc0b5a0a
#
_entry.id   2b00429f1161babb4009e3d9bc0b5a0a
#
_cell.length_a   1.000
_cell.length_b   1.000
_cell.length_c   1.000
_cell.angle_alpha   90.00
_cell.angle_beta   90.00
_cell.angle_gamma   90.00
#
_symmetry.space_group_name_H-M   'P 1'
#
loop_
_entity.id
_entity.type
_entity.pdbx_description
1 polymer ?
#
loop_
_entity_poly.entity_id
_entity_poly.type
_entity_poly.pdbx_seq_one_letter_code
_entity_poly.pdbx_strand_id
1 'polypeptide(L)'
;MATKCKNEKLQMNYIYIYEGALPKYIKNSLENTLKIDPDANIYFCNDQSYQHENITSVQIESIISKSTKNILHKEFFKYEPNLLWTRSLNRIFYLRDVVNTLNINKFVHFDADVLIYKPFNEINYKFSSSKFNITPLSEKEIIFGYSCSLNRENFNCIVNKIEEFLIEFTDNESKNLLSKDLNEMKILMKIYNNEPSLFNLLPVVPKEISDEVFDPASYGQYLGGTKDRFSKKFTDENHLPGKMIREGFIRPKIYNSYPKIVFNNNEFELINLHVHSKKIKKFLPK
;
A
#
# COMPACT_ATOMS: atom_id res chain seq x y z
N MET A 1 -27.19 36.93 -0.09
CA MET A 1 -27.53 35.51 0.03
C MET A 1 -26.23 34.72 -0.24
N ALA A 2 -25.57 34.24 0.79
CA ALA A 2 -24.38 33.42 0.65
C ALA A 2 -24.82 31.99 0.35
N THR A 3 -24.61 31.53 -0.87
CA THR A 3 -24.76 30.14 -1.29
C THR A 3 -23.80 29.30 -0.47
N LYS A 4 -24.29 28.56 0.51
CA LYS A 4 -23.54 27.48 1.17
C LYS A 4 -23.17 26.48 0.07
N CYS A 5 -21.91 26.50 -0.41
CA CYS A 5 -21.35 25.36 -1.12
C CYS A 5 -21.48 24.16 -0.16
N LYS A 6 -22.37 23.24 -0.47
CA LYS A 6 -22.34 21.89 0.11
C LYS A 6 -20.99 21.31 -0.32
N ASN A 7 -20.09 21.15 0.63
CA ASN A 7 -18.93 20.29 0.42
C ASN A 7 -19.49 18.89 0.10
N GLU A 8 -19.57 18.54 -1.17
CA GLU A 8 -19.84 17.17 -1.58
C GLU A 8 -18.73 16.31 -0.97
N LYS A 9 -19.11 15.41 -0.07
CA LYS A 9 -18.17 14.43 0.47
C LYS A 9 -17.58 13.66 -0.71
N LEU A 10 -16.26 13.65 -0.82
CA LEU A 10 -15.55 12.92 -1.86
C LEU A 10 -15.70 11.42 -1.58
N GLN A 11 -16.55 10.75 -2.36
CA GLN A 11 -16.66 9.29 -2.28
C GLN A 11 -15.37 8.65 -2.83
N MET A 12 -14.65 7.91 -1.95
CA MET A 12 -13.39 7.28 -2.31
C MET A 12 -13.59 5.81 -2.68
N ASN A 13 -12.79 5.33 -3.62
CA ASN A 13 -12.76 3.94 -4.02
C ASN A 13 -11.57 3.25 -3.35
N TYR A 14 -11.82 2.27 -2.49
CA TYR A 14 -10.80 1.40 -1.90
C TYR A 14 -10.69 0.13 -2.70
N ILE A 15 -9.49 -0.18 -3.18
CA ILE A 15 -9.25 -1.33 -4.05
C ILE A 15 -8.32 -2.31 -3.34
N TYR A 16 -8.82 -3.52 -3.10
CA TYR A 16 -8.05 -4.64 -2.59
C TYR A 16 -7.76 -5.62 -3.72
N ILE A 17 -6.55 -6.13 -3.77
CA ILE A 17 -6.16 -7.19 -4.72
C ILE A 17 -5.56 -8.35 -3.95
N TYR A 18 -6.06 -9.55 -4.18
CA TYR A 18 -5.57 -10.75 -3.52
C TYR A 18 -5.69 -11.97 -4.43
N GLU A 19 -4.58 -12.69 -4.60
CA GLU A 19 -4.50 -13.94 -5.35
C GLU A 19 -4.36 -15.13 -4.42
N GLY A 20 -5.12 -16.19 -4.66
CA GLY A 20 -5.06 -17.45 -3.94
C GLY A 20 -6.17 -17.65 -2.92
N ALA A 21 -6.05 -18.67 -2.11
CA ALA A 21 -7.05 -19.03 -1.10
C ALA A 21 -7.28 -17.90 -0.09
N LEU A 22 -8.53 -17.49 0.11
CA LEU A 22 -8.90 -16.35 0.94
C LEU A 22 -8.73 -16.64 2.43
N PRO A 23 -7.76 -16.04 3.11
CA PRO A 23 -7.60 -16.21 4.54
C PRO A 23 -8.64 -15.39 5.31
N LYS A 24 -9.02 -15.88 6.50
CA LYS A 24 -10.06 -15.26 7.34
C LYS A 24 -9.80 -13.79 7.70
N TYR A 25 -8.54 -13.36 7.72
CA TYR A 25 -8.21 -11.98 8.11
C TYR A 25 -8.66 -10.96 7.06
N ILE A 26 -8.76 -11.34 5.78
CA ILE A 26 -9.21 -10.42 4.71
C ILE A 26 -10.62 -9.91 5.01
N LYS A 27 -11.53 -10.79 5.41
CA LYS A 27 -12.89 -10.39 5.79
C LYS A 27 -12.86 -9.30 6.88
N ASN A 28 -12.03 -9.47 7.91
CA ASN A 28 -11.93 -8.45 8.96
C ASN A 28 -11.35 -7.13 8.46
N SER A 29 -10.41 -7.16 7.52
CA SER A 29 -9.84 -5.95 6.91
C SER A 29 -10.89 -5.19 6.09
N LEU A 30 -11.65 -5.90 5.25
CA LEU A 30 -12.74 -5.33 4.45
C LEU A 30 -13.85 -4.74 5.33
N GLU A 31 -14.29 -5.48 6.35
CA GLU A 31 -15.29 -5.02 7.33
C GLU A 31 -14.80 -3.79 8.12
N ASN A 32 -13.51 -3.74 8.46
CA ASN A 32 -12.93 -2.57 9.11
C ASN A 32 -13.02 -1.33 8.21
N THR A 33 -12.71 -1.48 6.93
CA THR A 33 -12.80 -0.34 5.99
C THR A 33 -14.23 0.16 5.85
N LEU A 34 -15.22 -0.73 5.74
CA LEU A 34 -16.64 -0.35 5.74
C LEU A 34 -17.05 0.38 7.02
N LYS A 35 -16.51 -0.05 8.17
CA LYS A 35 -16.81 0.59 9.48
C LYS A 35 -16.18 1.99 9.59
N ILE A 36 -14.95 2.15 9.11
CA ILE A 36 -14.20 3.40 9.23
C ILE A 36 -14.64 4.43 8.19
N ASP A 37 -14.91 4.00 6.96
CA ASP A 37 -15.34 4.88 5.86
C ASP A 37 -16.59 4.30 5.19
N PRO A 38 -17.78 4.46 5.83
CA PRO A 38 -19.02 3.85 5.36
C PRO A 38 -19.55 4.42 4.04
N ASP A 39 -19.08 5.60 3.65
CA ASP A 39 -19.47 6.24 2.38
C ASP A 39 -18.60 5.78 1.20
N ALA A 40 -17.56 4.96 1.44
CA ALA A 40 -16.63 4.53 0.41
C ALA A 40 -17.17 3.39 -0.46
N ASN A 41 -16.71 3.33 -1.71
CA ASN A 41 -16.86 2.13 -2.55
C ASN A 41 -15.70 1.18 -2.28
N ILE A 42 -15.98 -0.08 -2.01
CA ILE A 42 -14.95 -1.11 -1.83
C ILE A 42 -14.99 -2.09 -2.99
N TYR A 43 -13.86 -2.22 -3.66
CA TYR A 43 -13.61 -3.21 -4.72
C TYR A 43 -12.67 -4.28 -4.18
N PHE A 44 -13.11 -5.52 -4.20
CA PHE A 44 -12.27 -6.65 -3.85
C PHE A 44 -11.99 -7.48 -5.10
N CYS A 45 -10.77 -7.34 -5.62
CA CYS A 45 -10.31 -8.00 -6.82
C CYS A 45 -9.56 -9.28 -6.45
N ASN A 46 -10.03 -10.41 -6.91
CA ASN A 46 -9.50 -11.72 -6.52
C ASN A 46 -9.73 -12.77 -7.63
N ASP A 47 -9.09 -13.93 -7.48
CA ASP A 47 -9.23 -15.10 -8.36
C ASP A 47 -10.25 -16.13 -7.84
N GLN A 48 -10.88 -15.84 -6.70
CA GLN A 48 -11.89 -16.67 -6.06
C GLN A 48 -13.26 -15.99 -6.10
N SER A 49 -14.35 -16.72 -5.91
CA SER A 49 -15.65 -16.10 -5.71
C SER A 49 -15.74 -15.49 -4.30
N TYR A 50 -16.09 -14.22 -4.21
CA TYR A 50 -16.35 -13.51 -2.96
C TYR A 50 -17.70 -12.79 -3.07
N GLN A 51 -18.54 -12.91 -2.04
CA GLN A 51 -19.84 -12.24 -2.02
C GLN A 51 -20.01 -11.48 -0.71
N HIS A 52 -20.35 -10.21 -0.81
CA HIS A 52 -20.69 -9.34 0.31
C HIS A 52 -21.57 -8.20 -0.21
N GLU A 53 -22.63 -7.83 0.51
CA GLU A 53 -23.64 -6.86 0.06
C GLU A 53 -23.09 -5.46 -0.25
N ASN A 54 -22.06 -5.02 0.49
CA ASN A 54 -21.48 -3.69 0.40
C ASN A 54 -20.08 -3.68 -0.23
N ILE A 55 -19.68 -4.77 -0.92
CA ILE A 55 -18.37 -4.89 -1.56
C ILE A 55 -18.54 -5.39 -2.98
N THR A 56 -18.00 -4.65 -3.92
CA THR A 56 -17.96 -5.06 -5.32
C THR A 56 -16.86 -6.10 -5.53
N SER A 57 -17.24 -7.34 -5.76
CA SER A 57 -16.29 -8.40 -6.11
C SER A 57 -15.94 -8.33 -7.59
N VAL A 58 -14.63 -8.35 -7.90
CA VAL A 58 -14.12 -8.28 -9.27
C VAL A 58 -13.22 -9.49 -9.51
N GLN A 59 -13.56 -10.28 -10.53
CA GLN A 59 -12.72 -11.41 -10.94
C GLN A 59 -11.52 -10.89 -11.73
N ILE A 60 -10.31 -11.05 -11.20
CA ILE A 60 -9.07 -10.53 -11.80
C ILE A 60 -8.92 -11.02 -13.24
N GLU A 61 -9.12 -12.30 -13.48
CA GLU A 61 -8.96 -12.89 -14.81
C GLU A 61 -9.85 -12.28 -15.89
N SER A 62 -11.04 -11.77 -15.50
CA SER A 62 -12.00 -11.18 -16.44
C SER A 62 -11.59 -9.77 -16.92
N ILE A 63 -10.70 -9.11 -16.19
CA ILE A 63 -10.30 -7.72 -16.46
C ILE A 63 -8.84 -7.55 -16.86
N ILE A 64 -8.01 -8.58 -16.70
CA ILE A 64 -6.59 -8.50 -17.06
C ILE A 64 -6.43 -8.26 -18.56
N SER A 65 -5.75 -7.17 -18.90
CA SER A 65 -5.44 -6.79 -20.28
C SER A 65 -4.45 -7.75 -20.94
N LYS A 66 -4.46 -7.77 -22.27
CA LYS A 66 -3.46 -8.52 -23.05
C LYS A 66 -2.03 -8.02 -22.76
N SER A 67 -1.85 -6.71 -22.56
CA SER A 67 -0.57 -6.12 -22.19
C SER A 67 -0.06 -6.68 -20.87
N THR A 68 -0.89 -6.64 -19.83
CA THR A 68 -0.55 -7.23 -18.52
C THR A 68 -0.20 -8.71 -18.63
N LYS A 69 -1.00 -9.51 -19.34
CA LYS A 69 -0.68 -10.94 -19.57
C LYS A 69 0.68 -11.12 -20.21
N ASN A 70 1.00 -10.32 -21.23
CA ASN A 70 2.30 -10.39 -21.91
C ASN A 70 3.46 -10.02 -20.97
N ILE A 71 3.29 -9.05 -20.07
CA ILE A 71 4.31 -8.68 -19.08
C ILE A 71 4.52 -9.81 -18.09
N LEU A 72 3.44 -10.38 -17.55
CA LEU A 72 3.49 -11.46 -16.57
C LEU A 72 4.10 -12.76 -17.12
N HIS A 73 4.05 -12.97 -18.44
CA HIS A 73 4.67 -14.11 -19.11
C HIS A 73 6.12 -13.88 -19.52
N LYS A 74 6.69 -12.68 -19.35
CA LYS A 74 8.08 -12.40 -19.69
C LYS A 74 9.04 -13.19 -18.79
N GLU A 75 10.24 -13.45 -19.31
CA GLU A 75 11.27 -14.21 -18.63
C GLU A 75 11.68 -13.64 -17.26
N PHE A 76 11.52 -12.32 -17.08
CA PHE A 76 11.75 -11.64 -15.82
C PHE A 76 11.14 -12.37 -14.62
N PHE A 77 9.87 -12.78 -14.71
CA PHE A 77 9.17 -13.49 -13.63
C PHE A 77 9.64 -14.92 -13.42
N LYS A 78 10.39 -15.49 -14.37
CA LYS A 78 11.02 -16.80 -14.22
C LYS A 78 12.27 -16.77 -13.35
N TYR A 79 12.92 -15.62 -13.22
CA TYR A 79 14.14 -15.45 -12.44
C TYR A 79 13.88 -15.07 -10.97
N GLU A 80 12.66 -14.70 -10.61
CA GLU A 80 12.29 -14.40 -9.22
C GLU A 80 11.71 -15.65 -8.56
N PRO A 81 12.50 -16.39 -7.77
CA PRO A 81 12.05 -17.62 -7.13
C PRO A 81 11.10 -17.38 -5.97
N ASN A 82 10.99 -16.13 -5.50
CA ASN A 82 10.13 -15.78 -4.38
C ASN A 82 8.76 -15.31 -4.89
N LEU A 83 7.76 -16.19 -4.80
CA LEU A 83 6.38 -15.90 -5.18
C LEU A 83 5.82 -14.63 -4.50
N LEU A 84 6.32 -14.23 -3.32
CA LEU A 84 5.88 -13.01 -2.66
C LEU A 84 6.22 -11.79 -3.52
N TRP A 85 7.45 -11.68 -3.99
CA TRP A 85 7.89 -10.54 -4.81
C TRP A 85 7.22 -10.50 -6.16
N THR A 86 7.05 -11.66 -6.78
CA THR A 86 6.31 -11.78 -8.04
C THR A 86 4.86 -11.27 -7.87
N ARG A 87 4.16 -11.72 -6.83
CA ARG A 87 2.77 -11.28 -6.56
C ARG A 87 2.69 -9.80 -6.20
N SER A 88 3.65 -9.27 -5.46
CA SER A 88 3.70 -7.85 -5.13
C SER A 88 3.81 -6.98 -6.39
N LEU A 89 4.62 -7.40 -7.35
CA LEU A 89 4.78 -6.68 -8.62
C LEU A 89 3.55 -6.87 -9.53
N ASN A 90 3.02 -8.10 -9.65
CA ASN A 90 1.81 -8.38 -10.44
C ASN A 90 0.63 -7.53 -10.01
N ARG A 91 0.48 -7.32 -8.70
CA ARG A 91 -0.59 -6.52 -8.11
C ARG A 91 -0.64 -5.10 -8.66
N ILE A 92 0.50 -4.49 -8.97
CA ILE A 92 0.57 -3.15 -9.56
C ILE A 92 -0.08 -3.14 -10.95
N PHE A 93 0.22 -4.14 -11.77
CA PHE A 93 -0.37 -4.27 -13.11
C PHE A 93 -1.86 -4.60 -13.04
N TYR A 94 -2.27 -5.47 -12.11
CA TYR A 94 -3.69 -5.77 -11.91
C TYR A 94 -4.46 -4.52 -11.47
N LEU A 95 -3.89 -3.71 -10.57
CA LEU A 95 -4.52 -2.46 -10.15
C LEU A 95 -4.70 -1.50 -11.32
N ARG A 96 -3.72 -1.38 -12.23
CA ARG A 96 -3.84 -0.60 -13.46
C ARG A 96 -5.03 -1.07 -14.30
N ASP A 97 -5.13 -2.37 -14.50
CA ASP A 97 -6.21 -2.93 -15.31
C ASP A 97 -7.58 -2.72 -14.65
N VAL A 98 -7.68 -2.89 -13.33
CA VAL A 98 -8.90 -2.60 -12.55
C VAL A 98 -9.34 -1.16 -12.73
N VAL A 99 -8.46 -0.18 -12.45
CA VAL A 99 -8.84 1.23 -12.48
C VAL A 99 -9.17 1.70 -13.89
N ASN A 100 -8.53 1.13 -14.92
CA ASN A 100 -8.82 1.47 -16.32
C ASN A 100 -10.13 0.82 -16.78
N THR A 101 -10.34 -0.46 -16.54
CA THR A 101 -11.54 -1.19 -16.98
C THR A 101 -12.80 -0.67 -16.29
N LEU A 102 -12.72 -0.38 -14.99
CA LEU A 102 -13.85 0.13 -14.21
C LEU A 102 -13.96 1.66 -14.25
N ASN A 103 -13.11 2.34 -15.02
CA ASN A 103 -13.05 3.81 -15.12
C ASN A 103 -12.95 4.53 -13.76
N ILE A 104 -12.16 3.98 -12.84
CA ILE A 104 -11.94 4.54 -11.51
C ILE A 104 -10.83 5.60 -11.60
N ASN A 105 -11.17 6.86 -11.34
CA ASN A 105 -10.20 7.96 -11.42
C ASN A 105 -9.47 8.24 -10.10
N LYS A 106 -10.16 8.06 -8.96
CA LYS A 106 -9.63 8.30 -7.62
C LYS A 106 -9.72 7.03 -6.80
N PHE A 107 -8.62 6.63 -6.19
CA PHE A 107 -8.60 5.40 -5.40
C PHE A 107 -7.52 5.41 -4.31
N VAL A 108 -7.75 4.59 -3.29
CA VAL A 108 -6.75 4.13 -2.32
C VAL A 108 -6.56 2.64 -2.52
N HIS A 109 -5.31 2.20 -2.55
CA HIS A 109 -4.94 0.80 -2.55
C HIS A 109 -4.02 0.50 -1.37
N PHE A 110 -4.24 -0.62 -0.71
CA PHE A 110 -3.37 -1.15 0.34
C PHE A 110 -3.47 -2.67 0.44
N ASP A 111 -2.50 -3.26 1.13
CA ASP A 111 -2.43 -4.71 1.32
C ASP A 111 -3.63 -5.22 2.12
N ALA A 112 -4.03 -6.45 1.84
CA ALA A 112 -5.20 -7.07 2.48
C ALA A 112 -5.05 -7.29 4.00
N ASP A 113 -3.86 -7.13 4.54
CA ASP A 113 -3.55 -7.15 5.97
C ASP A 113 -3.27 -5.77 6.59
N VAL A 114 -3.62 -4.72 5.87
CA VAL A 114 -3.61 -3.35 6.37
C VAL A 114 -4.99 -3.00 6.95
N LEU A 115 -4.99 -2.39 8.13
CA LEU A 115 -6.15 -1.75 8.73
C LEU A 115 -6.03 -0.23 8.58
N ILE A 116 -7.13 0.44 8.30
CA ILE A 116 -7.23 1.90 8.34
C ILE A 116 -7.94 2.34 9.63
N TYR A 117 -7.62 3.53 10.13
CA TYR A 117 -8.18 4.09 11.36
C TYR A 117 -8.86 5.45 11.18
N LYS A 118 -8.75 6.02 9.98
CA LYS A 118 -9.40 7.28 9.60
C LYS A 118 -10.05 7.15 8.23
N PRO A 119 -11.22 7.76 8.05
CA PRO A 119 -11.84 7.85 6.73
C PRO A 119 -11.03 8.79 5.83
N PHE A 120 -11.11 8.59 4.52
CA PHE A 120 -10.33 9.37 3.56
C PHE A 120 -10.57 10.87 3.68
N ASN A 121 -11.81 11.29 3.91
CA ASN A 121 -12.17 12.72 4.00
C ASN A 121 -11.47 13.48 5.14
N GLU A 122 -11.04 12.79 6.19
CA GLU A 122 -10.28 13.40 7.30
C GLU A 122 -8.81 13.61 6.97
N ILE A 123 -8.27 12.83 6.04
CA ILE A 123 -6.84 12.81 5.72
C ILE A 123 -6.53 13.28 4.29
N ASN A 124 -7.52 13.70 3.53
CA ASN A 124 -7.39 14.06 2.12
C ASN A 124 -6.36 15.18 1.85
N TYR A 125 -6.17 16.08 2.81
CA TYR A 125 -5.19 17.18 2.72
C TYR A 125 -3.72 16.70 2.66
N LYS A 126 -3.45 15.43 2.98
CA LYS A 126 -2.12 14.83 2.89
C LYS A 126 -1.75 14.37 1.49
N PHE A 127 -2.75 14.27 0.60
CA PHE A 127 -2.56 13.71 -0.74
C PHE A 127 -2.47 14.78 -1.81
N SER A 128 -1.47 14.63 -2.67
CA SER A 128 -1.32 15.43 -3.88
C SER A 128 -2.27 14.94 -4.96
N SER A 129 -2.99 15.85 -5.62
CA SER A 129 -3.84 15.53 -6.79
C SER A 129 -3.04 15.38 -8.09
N SER A 130 -1.83 15.91 -8.14
CA SER A 130 -0.97 15.89 -9.34
C SER A 130 0.15 14.85 -9.29
N LYS A 131 0.23 14.06 -8.21
CA LYS A 131 1.28 13.07 -8.00
C LYS A 131 0.70 11.76 -7.49
N PHE A 132 1.44 10.66 -7.67
CA PHE A 132 1.13 9.40 -7.03
C PHE A 132 1.59 9.42 -5.57
N ASN A 133 0.66 9.16 -4.65
CA ASN A 133 0.92 9.22 -3.21
C ASN A 133 1.25 7.82 -2.68
N ILE A 134 2.40 7.67 -2.02
CA ILE A 134 2.90 6.36 -1.60
C ILE A 134 3.81 6.49 -0.37
N THR A 135 3.96 5.41 0.39
CA THR A 135 4.77 5.38 1.61
C THR A 135 6.23 5.01 1.33
N PRO A 136 7.22 5.83 1.75
CA PRO A 136 8.62 5.41 1.75
C PRO A 136 8.87 4.39 2.86
N LEU A 137 9.65 3.36 2.59
CA LEU A 137 9.98 2.32 3.56
C LEU A 137 11.36 2.56 4.19
N SER A 138 12.36 2.82 3.36
CA SER A 138 13.72 3.11 3.74
C SER A 138 14.33 4.16 2.79
N GLU A 139 15.61 4.49 2.97
CA GLU A 139 16.35 5.34 2.02
C GLU A 139 16.51 4.68 0.62
N LYS A 140 16.24 3.38 0.52
CA LYS A 140 16.46 2.58 -0.69
C LYS A 140 15.20 1.91 -1.22
N GLU A 141 14.05 2.09 -0.55
CA GLU A 141 12.83 1.33 -0.85
C GLU A 141 11.58 2.17 -0.63
N ILE A 142 10.64 2.07 -1.58
CA ILE A 142 9.29 2.61 -1.49
C ILE A 142 8.33 1.43 -1.54
N ILE A 143 7.40 1.32 -0.58
CA ILE A 143 6.50 0.18 -0.49
C ILE A 143 5.13 0.48 -1.07
N PHE A 144 4.59 -0.46 -1.84
CA PHE A 144 3.23 -0.41 -2.40
C PHE A 144 2.14 -0.90 -1.41
N GLY A 145 2.46 -0.92 -0.10
CA GLY A 145 1.58 -1.39 0.97
C GLY A 145 0.43 -0.44 1.33
N TYR A 146 0.59 0.87 1.07
CA TYR A 146 -0.45 1.89 1.11
C TYR A 146 -0.16 2.97 0.07
N SER A 147 -1.08 3.17 -0.83
CA SER A 147 -0.94 4.15 -1.91
C SER A 147 -2.28 4.78 -2.27
N CYS A 148 -2.23 5.99 -2.84
CA CYS A 148 -3.41 6.73 -3.25
C CYS A 148 -3.16 7.50 -4.54
N SER A 149 -4.11 7.46 -5.46
CA SER A 149 -4.13 8.34 -6.62
C SER A 149 -5.44 9.12 -6.67
N LEU A 150 -5.34 10.43 -6.77
CA LEU A 150 -6.48 11.33 -6.98
C LEU A 150 -6.72 11.63 -8.46
N ASN A 151 -5.84 11.12 -9.31
CA ASN A 151 -5.97 11.10 -10.76
C ASN A 151 -5.31 9.82 -11.28
N ARG A 152 -6.10 8.94 -11.91
CA ARG A 152 -5.66 7.66 -12.46
C ARG A 152 -4.41 7.78 -13.34
N GLU A 153 -4.28 8.87 -14.11
CA GLU A 153 -3.15 9.05 -15.01
C GLU A 153 -1.81 9.17 -14.28
N ASN A 154 -1.80 9.70 -13.05
CA ASN A 154 -0.59 9.73 -12.23
C ASN A 154 -0.12 8.31 -11.90
N PHE A 155 -1.03 7.40 -11.60
CA PHE A 155 -0.73 6.00 -11.36
C PHE A 155 -0.32 5.26 -12.64
N ASN A 156 -1.05 5.48 -13.75
CA ASN A 156 -0.72 4.88 -15.04
C ASN A 156 0.70 5.27 -15.48
N CYS A 157 1.11 6.52 -15.25
CA CYS A 157 2.47 6.97 -15.54
C CYS A 157 3.52 6.15 -14.76
N ILE A 158 3.30 5.91 -13.46
CA ILE A 158 4.19 5.09 -12.65
C ILE A 158 4.27 3.64 -13.18
N VAL A 159 3.12 3.04 -13.52
CA VAL A 159 3.10 1.67 -14.04
C VAL A 159 3.80 1.56 -15.38
N ASN A 160 3.66 2.56 -16.25
CA ASN A 160 4.40 2.61 -17.53
C ASN A 160 5.92 2.68 -17.30
N LYS A 161 6.38 3.46 -16.31
CA LYS A 161 7.81 3.50 -15.93
C LYS A 161 8.32 2.17 -15.37
N ILE A 162 7.49 1.45 -14.61
CA ILE A 162 7.83 0.09 -14.17
C ILE A 162 7.94 -0.83 -15.39
N GLU A 163 7.02 -0.75 -16.34
CA GLU A 163 7.03 -1.55 -17.57
C GLU A 163 8.28 -1.26 -18.42
N GLU A 164 8.61 0.01 -18.64
CA GLU A 164 9.83 0.45 -19.33
C GLU A 164 11.08 -0.16 -18.65
N PHE A 165 11.18 -0.02 -17.32
CA PHE A 165 12.28 -0.59 -16.55
C PHE A 165 12.42 -2.12 -16.71
N LEU A 166 11.29 -2.85 -16.68
CA LEU A 166 11.27 -4.29 -16.84
C LEU A 166 11.68 -4.73 -18.25
N ILE A 167 11.32 -3.95 -19.28
CA ILE A 167 11.71 -4.20 -20.67
C ILE A 167 13.22 -3.98 -20.82
N GLU A 168 13.74 -2.84 -20.39
CA GLU A 168 15.18 -2.54 -20.43
C GLU A 168 16.01 -3.60 -19.68
N PHE A 169 15.47 -4.09 -18.56
CA PHE A 169 16.14 -5.12 -17.78
C PHE A 169 16.24 -6.45 -18.53
N THR A 170 15.19 -6.85 -19.27
CA THR A 170 15.18 -8.10 -20.02
C THR A 170 16.05 -8.04 -21.29
N ASP A 171 16.13 -6.87 -21.91
CA ASP A 171 16.86 -6.69 -23.18
C ASP A 171 18.38 -6.54 -22.96
N ASN A 172 18.76 -5.91 -21.85
CA ASN A 172 20.16 -5.90 -21.45
C ASN A 172 20.49 -7.24 -20.79
N GLU A 173 21.28 -8.09 -21.45
CA GLU A 173 21.79 -9.39 -20.97
C GLU A 173 22.56 -9.32 -19.62
N SER A 174 22.24 -8.36 -18.78
CA SER A 174 22.77 -8.16 -17.44
C SER A 174 22.29 -9.26 -16.48
N LYS A 175 22.54 -10.53 -16.89
CA LYS A 175 22.33 -11.76 -16.11
C LYS A 175 22.99 -11.73 -14.71
N ASN A 176 23.72 -10.67 -14.38
CA ASN A 176 24.41 -10.48 -13.11
C ASN A 176 23.65 -9.59 -12.10
N LEU A 177 22.54 -8.97 -12.47
CA LEU A 177 21.65 -8.36 -11.50
C LEU A 177 20.90 -9.50 -10.79
N LEU A 178 21.30 -9.77 -9.57
CA LEU A 178 20.71 -10.80 -8.72
C LEU A 178 19.21 -10.50 -8.55
N SER A 179 18.38 -11.53 -8.62
CA SER A 179 16.92 -11.47 -8.36
C SER A 179 16.52 -10.68 -7.10
N LYS A 180 17.45 -10.57 -6.14
CA LYS A 180 17.33 -9.76 -4.93
C LYS A 180 17.11 -8.26 -5.17
N ASP A 181 17.41 -7.75 -6.37
CA ASP A 181 17.30 -6.33 -6.71
C ASP A 181 16.03 -6.00 -7.51
N LEU A 182 15.20 -7.00 -7.80
CA LEU A 182 14.04 -6.90 -8.67
C LEU A 182 12.68 -6.96 -7.94
N ASN A 183 12.63 -6.56 -6.69
CA ASN A 183 11.34 -6.41 -6.01
C ASN A 183 10.71 -5.03 -6.32
N GLU A 184 9.39 -4.92 -6.17
CA GLU A 184 8.65 -3.71 -6.47
C GLU A 184 9.15 -2.48 -5.69
N MET A 185 9.63 -2.68 -4.45
CA MET A 185 10.07 -1.59 -3.57
C MET A 185 11.33 -0.90 -4.11
N LYS A 186 12.28 -1.66 -4.62
CA LYS A 186 13.52 -1.13 -5.21
C LYS A 186 13.28 -0.52 -6.58
N ILE A 187 12.39 -1.12 -7.39
CA ILE A 187 11.98 -0.57 -8.69
C ILE A 187 11.33 0.80 -8.49
N LEU A 188 10.38 0.91 -7.57
CA LEU A 188 9.73 2.18 -7.25
C LEU A 188 10.71 3.23 -6.76
N MET A 189 11.68 2.85 -5.90
CA MET A 189 12.73 3.77 -5.46
C MET A 189 13.63 4.22 -6.62
N LYS A 190 13.97 3.33 -7.55
CA LYS A 190 14.76 3.69 -8.74
C LYS A 190 14.02 4.70 -9.62
N ILE A 191 12.72 4.49 -9.84
CA ILE A 191 11.89 5.44 -10.59
C ILE A 191 11.81 6.77 -9.84
N TYR A 192 11.61 6.75 -8.52
CA TYR A 192 11.60 7.97 -7.70
C TYR A 192 12.90 8.76 -7.79
N ASN A 193 14.05 8.10 -7.75
CA ASN A 193 15.35 8.75 -7.85
C ASN A 193 15.56 9.43 -9.21
N ASN A 194 14.99 8.88 -10.28
CA ASN A 194 15.07 9.45 -11.62
C ASN A 194 14.03 10.57 -11.83
N GLU A 195 12.83 10.40 -11.31
CA GLU A 195 11.67 11.29 -11.55
C GLU A 195 10.89 11.56 -10.24
N PRO A 196 11.48 12.25 -9.25
CA PRO A 196 10.85 12.48 -7.94
C PRO A 196 9.58 13.33 -8.02
N SER A 197 9.42 14.09 -9.11
CA SER A 197 8.21 14.90 -9.35
C SER A 197 6.94 14.09 -9.54
N LEU A 198 7.04 12.81 -9.91
CA LEU A 198 5.89 11.91 -10.08
C LEU A 198 5.29 11.46 -8.73
N PHE A 199 6.04 11.57 -7.64
CA PHE A 199 5.66 11.01 -6.35
C PHE A 199 5.41 12.07 -5.28
N ASN A 200 4.43 11.82 -4.43
CA ASN A 200 4.26 12.45 -3.13
C ASN A 200 4.52 11.40 -2.05
N LEU A 201 5.66 11.50 -1.37
CA LEU A 201 6.00 10.58 -0.29
C LEU A 201 5.22 10.95 0.97
N LEU A 202 4.37 10.02 1.42
CA LEU A 202 3.54 10.18 2.62
C LEU A 202 4.40 10.15 3.90
N PRO A 203 4.05 10.90 4.94
CA PRO A 203 4.83 10.95 6.18
C PRO A 203 4.74 9.61 6.92
N VAL A 204 5.89 8.96 7.14
CA VAL A 204 6.00 7.68 7.88
C VAL A 204 6.68 7.82 9.24
N VAL A 205 7.28 8.98 9.49
CA VAL A 205 7.86 9.35 10.78
C VAL A 205 7.28 10.70 11.22
N PRO A 206 7.10 10.93 12.53
CA PRO A 206 6.58 12.20 13.02
C PRO A 206 7.52 13.35 12.63
N LYS A 207 6.89 14.46 12.28
CA LYS A 207 7.55 15.78 12.17
C LYS A 207 6.80 16.72 13.10
N GLU A 208 7.46 17.77 13.59
CA GLU A 208 6.91 18.72 14.58
C GLU A 208 5.54 19.31 14.21
N ILE A 209 5.13 19.23 12.93
CA ILE A 209 3.93 19.87 12.38
C ILE A 209 2.85 18.85 11.96
N SER A 210 3.10 17.54 12.05
CA SER A 210 2.16 16.54 11.58
C SER A 210 1.63 15.68 12.72
N ASP A 211 0.34 15.74 12.99
CA ASP A 211 -0.31 14.96 14.06
C ASP A 211 -0.54 13.48 13.69
N GLU A 212 -0.25 13.10 12.45
CA GLU A 212 -0.58 11.79 11.89
C GLU A 212 0.49 11.28 10.95
N VAL A 213 0.71 9.97 10.98
CA VAL A 213 1.68 9.28 10.11
C VAL A 213 1.10 7.98 9.56
N PHE A 214 1.68 7.52 8.45
CA PHE A 214 1.38 6.24 7.83
C PHE A 214 2.33 5.15 8.32
N ASP A 215 1.83 3.92 8.42
CA ASP A 215 2.68 2.73 8.63
C ASP A 215 3.16 2.19 7.28
N PRO A 216 4.46 2.29 6.97
CA PRO A 216 5.04 1.68 5.78
C PRO A 216 5.41 0.23 6.02
N ALA A 217 4.58 -0.57 6.69
CA ALA A 217 4.85 -1.94 7.10
C ALA A 217 5.90 -2.12 8.22
N SER A 218 6.09 -1.10 9.07
CA SER A 218 7.08 -1.14 10.16
C SER A 218 6.46 -1.17 11.54
N TYR A 219 5.59 -0.21 11.85
CA TYR A 219 4.96 -0.13 13.19
C TYR A 219 4.18 -1.39 13.55
N GLY A 220 3.50 -1.99 12.57
CA GLY A 220 2.77 -3.24 12.78
C GLY A 220 3.64 -4.42 13.15
N GLN A 221 4.91 -4.46 12.73
CA GLN A 221 5.86 -5.49 13.18
C GLN A 221 6.14 -5.35 14.68
N TYR A 222 6.47 -4.15 15.15
CA TYR A 222 6.73 -3.90 16.57
C TYR A 222 5.50 -4.11 17.43
N LEU A 223 4.35 -3.54 17.06
CA LEU A 223 3.10 -3.69 17.82
C LEU A 223 2.57 -5.12 17.81
N GLY A 224 2.78 -5.85 16.71
CA GLY A 224 2.39 -7.26 16.54
C GLY A 224 3.39 -8.24 17.13
N GLY A 225 4.59 -7.80 17.48
CA GLY A 225 5.66 -8.67 17.95
C GLY A 225 6.18 -9.63 16.88
N THR A 226 6.06 -9.26 15.60
CA THR A 226 6.48 -10.12 14.47
C THR A 226 7.97 -9.98 14.24
N LYS A 227 8.71 -11.06 14.50
CA LYS A 227 10.15 -11.13 14.30
C LYS A 227 10.50 -12.15 13.22
N ASP A 228 11.61 -11.95 12.55
CA ASP A 228 12.18 -12.93 11.64
C ASP A 228 12.40 -14.26 12.33
N ARG A 229 12.09 -15.37 11.64
CA ARG A 229 12.10 -16.71 12.21
C ARG A 229 13.50 -17.16 12.63
N PHE A 230 14.51 -16.78 11.90
CA PHE A 230 15.89 -17.24 12.09
C PHE A 230 16.70 -16.24 12.93
N SER A 231 16.74 -14.98 12.52
CA SER A 231 17.54 -13.95 13.20
C SER A 231 16.95 -13.51 14.55
N LYS A 232 15.65 -13.77 14.78
CA LYS A 232 14.88 -13.28 15.95
C LYS A 232 14.82 -11.76 16.06
N LYS A 233 15.23 -11.04 15.02
CA LYS A 233 15.17 -9.59 14.92
C LYS A 233 13.93 -9.14 14.13
N PHE A 234 13.56 -7.88 14.26
CA PHE A 234 12.56 -7.30 13.37
C PHE A 234 13.15 -7.14 11.97
N THR A 235 12.40 -7.53 10.93
CA THR A 235 12.85 -7.42 9.55
C THR A 235 12.93 -5.98 9.07
N ASP A 236 12.30 -5.07 9.79
CA ASP A 236 12.23 -3.64 9.51
C ASP A 236 13.28 -2.79 10.24
N GLU A 237 14.34 -3.40 10.82
CA GLU A 237 15.40 -2.64 11.51
C GLU A 237 16.05 -1.53 10.65
N ASN A 238 16.06 -1.72 9.33
CA ASN A 238 16.61 -0.75 8.37
C ASN A 238 15.55 0.22 7.80
N HIS A 239 14.28 0.02 8.12
CA HIS A 239 13.22 0.91 7.70
C HIS A 239 13.28 2.24 8.47
N LEU A 240 12.79 3.33 7.86
CA LEU A 240 12.81 4.66 8.50
C LEU A 240 12.20 4.66 9.91
N PRO A 241 10.97 4.12 10.14
CA PRO A 241 10.43 4.03 11.49
C PRO A 241 11.22 3.06 12.38
N GLY A 242 11.66 1.92 11.83
CA GLY A 242 12.42 0.91 12.58
C GLY A 242 13.72 1.43 13.14
N LYS A 243 14.45 2.25 12.36
CA LYS A 243 15.66 2.95 12.82
C LYS A 243 15.35 3.87 14.00
N MET A 244 14.33 4.72 13.90
CA MET A 244 13.96 5.65 14.97
C MET A 244 13.42 4.95 16.22
N ILE A 245 12.72 3.82 16.08
CA ILE A 245 12.27 3.01 17.22
C ILE A 245 13.49 2.41 17.95
N ARG A 246 14.44 1.84 17.22
CA ARG A 246 15.65 1.24 17.79
C ARG A 246 16.52 2.28 18.51
N GLU A 247 16.61 3.48 17.97
CA GLU A 247 17.34 4.59 18.56
C GLU A 247 16.58 5.24 19.75
N GLY A 248 15.35 4.80 20.01
CA GLY A 248 14.54 5.26 21.14
C GLY A 248 13.82 6.59 20.92
N PHE A 249 13.86 7.15 19.70
CA PHE A 249 13.16 8.39 19.36
C PHE A 249 11.66 8.20 19.27
N ILE A 250 11.20 7.05 18.72
CA ILE A 250 9.80 6.73 18.56
C ILE A 250 9.41 5.52 19.42
N ARG A 251 8.25 5.60 20.07
CA ARG A 251 7.65 4.50 20.83
C ARG A 251 6.24 4.21 20.33
N PRO A 252 6.06 3.15 19.51
CA PRO A 252 4.73 2.73 19.10
C PRO A 252 3.98 2.11 20.29
N LYS A 253 2.69 2.46 20.43
CA LYS A 253 1.79 1.92 21.45
C LYS A 253 0.38 1.72 20.91
N ILE A 254 -0.43 0.93 21.62
CA ILE A 254 -1.86 0.77 21.35
C ILE A 254 -2.62 1.40 22.51
N TYR A 255 -3.53 2.29 22.21
CA TYR A 255 -4.42 2.89 23.18
C TYR A 255 -5.88 2.71 22.74
N ASN A 256 -6.69 2.01 23.52
CA ASN A 256 -8.09 1.70 23.18
C ASN A 256 -8.27 1.10 21.76
N SER A 257 -7.40 0.17 21.36
CA SER A 257 -7.33 -0.44 20.04
C SER A 257 -6.85 0.47 18.89
N TYR A 258 -6.54 1.73 19.15
CA TYR A 258 -5.94 2.64 18.16
C TYR A 258 -4.43 2.64 18.29
N PRO A 259 -3.69 2.39 17.21
CA PRO A 259 -2.24 2.50 17.22
C PRO A 259 -1.82 3.96 17.21
N LYS A 260 -0.89 4.27 18.09
CA LYS A 260 -0.28 5.60 18.22
C LYS A 260 1.23 5.46 18.29
N ILE A 261 1.93 6.54 18.03
CA ILE A 261 3.36 6.68 18.29
C ILE A 261 3.60 7.86 19.21
N VAL A 262 4.58 7.69 20.10
CA VAL A 262 5.06 8.76 20.96
C VAL A 262 6.41 9.22 20.42
N PHE A 263 6.54 10.51 20.16
CA PHE A 263 7.77 11.17 19.73
C PHE A 263 7.86 12.53 20.42
N ASN A 264 8.99 12.83 21.06
CA ASN A 264 9.21 14.07 21.83
C ASN A 264 8.06 14.38 22.82
N ASN A 265 7.58 13.37 23.55
CA ASN A 265 6.44 13.44 24.48
C ASN A 265 5.08 13.80 23.85
N ASN A 266 4.99 13.93 22.56
CA ASN A 266 3.74 14.12 21.83
C ASN A 266 3.21 12.78 21.29
N GLU A 267 1.89 12.64 21.20
CA GLU A 267 1.23 11.49 20.62
C GLU A 267 0.82 11.79 19.18
N PHE A 268 1.12 10.86 18.28
CA PHE A 268 0.74 10.92 16.88
C PHE A 268 -0.14 9.72 16.54
N GLU A 269 -1.20 9.93 15.78
CA GLU A 269 -2.09 8.85 15.36
C GLU A 269 -1.53 8.17 14.10
N LEU A 270 -1.67 6.83 14.05
CA LEU A 270 -1.40 6.08 12.84
C LEU A 270 -2.67 6.04 11.99
N ILE A 271 -2.55 6.45 10.73
CA ILE A 271 -3.65 6.41 9.75
C ILE A 271 -3.98 4.98 9.36
N ASN A 272 -2.96 4.14 9.22
CA ASN A 272 -3.06 2.72 8.88
C ASN A 272 -2.09 1.88 9.72
N LEU A 273 -2.31 0.57 9.75
CA LEU A 273 -1.39 -0.39 10.37
C LEU A 273 -1.29 -1.65 9.51
N HIS A 274 -0.09 -2.00 9.09
CA HIS A 274 0.20 -3.23 8.37
C HIS A 274 0.43 -4.39 9.33
N VAL A 275 -0.55 -5.27 9.49
CA VAL A 275 -0.56 -6.32 10.51
C VAL A 275 0.14 -7.60 10.02
N HIS A 276 1.47 -7.60 9.99
CA HIS A 276 2.28 -8.75 9.52
C HIS A 276 1.95 -10.09 10.18
N SER A 277 1.56 -10.07 11.46
CA SER A 277 1.16 -11.28 12.18
C SER A 277 -0.14 -11.89 11.68
N LYS A 278 -0.89 -11.19 10.81
CA LYS A 278 -2.24 -11.53 10.34
C LYS A 278 -3.28 -11.68 11.48
N LYS A 279 -2.91 -11.32 12.72
CA LYS A 279 -3.79 -11.31 13.90
C LYS A 279 -4.61 -10.00 13.95
N ILE A 280 -5.26 -9.67 12.84
CA ILE A 280 -5.97 -8.40 12.62
C ILE A 280 -6.96 -8.08 13.75
N LYS A 281 -7.72 -9.08 14.26
CA LYS A 281 -8.70 -8.87 15.33
C LYS A 281 -8.14 -8.17 16.57
N LYS A 282 -6.83 -8.30 16.83
CA LYS A 282 -6.16 -7.65 17.97
C LYS A 282 -6.13 -6.12 17.82
N PHE A 283 -6.19 -5.65 16.60
CA PHE A 283 -5.98 -4.25 16.23
C PHE A 283 -7.23 -3.57 15.68
N LEU A 284 -8.37 -4.26 15.63
CA LEU A 284 -9.65 -3.68 15.22
C LEU A 284 -10.08 -2.61 16.22
N PRO A 285 -10.51 -1.41 15.76
CA PRO A 285 -11.15 -0.42 16.61
C PRO A 285 -12.38 -1.02 17.33
N LYS A 286 -12.47 -0.79 18.62
CA LYS A 286 -13.61 -1.23 19.44
C LYS A 286 -14.85 -0.38 19.21
#